data_1c25574b510f3d1d94101ac46c3ca6ec
#
_entry.id   1c25574b510f3d1d94101ac46c3ca6ec
#
_cell.length_a   1.000
_cell.length_b   1.000
_cell.length_c   1.000
_cell.angle_alpha   90.00
_cell.angle_beta   90.00
_cell.angle_gamma   90.00
#
_symmetry.space_group_name_H-M   'P 1'
#
loop_
_entity.id
_entity.type
_entity.pdbx_description
1 polymer ?
#
loop_
_entity_poly.entity_id
_entity_poly.type
_entity_poly.pdbx_seq_one_letter_code
_entity_poly.pdbx_strand_id
1 'polypeptide(L)'
;RSILASPADARINNTLNQRLARSEFMPFAPVVQVDDADELFHIQPSMRYAMRFMTITCRVRDAWCARIPAVVHVDGTARPQIIERDLNPLYFDILTEFKTLTGLPALINTSFNVHEQPIINTPEECVAALLDRRVDYVATARAIYQYCQ
;
A
#
# COMPACT_ATOMS: atom_id res chain seq x y z
N ARG A 1 10.45 -3.48 -4.13
CA ARG A 1 10.17 -3.87 -2.73
C ARG A 1 9.25 -2.84 -2.14
N SER A 2 8.26 -3.32 -1.40
CA SER A 2 7.16 -2.50 -0.90
C SER A 2 6.97 -2.70 0.59
N ILE A 3 6.47 -1.67 1.25
CA ILE A 3 5.84 -1.76 2.56
C ILE A 3 4.34 -1.77 2.33
N LEU A 4 3.66 -2.75 2.94
CA LEU A 4 2.22 -2.89 2.92
C LEU A 4 1.65 -2.65 4.31
N ALA A 5 0.50 -2.01 4.39
CA ALA A 5 -0.24 -1.80 5.62
C ALA A 5 -1.74 -1.77 5.39
N SER A 6 -2.51 -1.99 6.44
CA SER A 6 -3.97 -1.87 6.38
C SER A 6 -4.40 -0.40 6.26
N PRO A 7 -5.32 -0.06 5.34
CA PRO A 7 -5.83 1.29 5.18
C PRO A 7 -7.00 1.64 6.12
N ALA A 8 -7.40 0.72 7.00
CA ALA A 8 -8.61 0.84 7.82
C ALA A 8 -8.56 1.95 8.87
N ASP A 9 -7.37 2.39 9.26
CA ASP A 9 -7.17 3.41 10.30
C ASP A 9 -6.23 4.51 9.80
N ALA A 10 -6.72 5.75 9.75
CA ALA A 10 -5.94 6.90 9.30
C ALA A 10 -4.68 7.16 10.15
N ARG A 11 -4.65 6.69 11.41
CA ARG A 11 -3.48 6.85 12.31
C ARG A 11 -2.23 6.13 11.80
N ILE A 12 -2.39 5.12 10.94
CA ILE A 12 -1.27 4.41 10.32
C ILE A 12 -0.36 5.36 9.51
N ASN A 13 -0.92 6.44 8.94
CA ASN A 13 -0.16 7.42 8.18
C ASN A 13 0.91 8.10 9.05
N ASN A 14 0.55 8.49 10.27
CA ASN A 14 1.50 9.09 11.21
C ASN A 14 2.58 8.08 11.61
N THR A 15 2.19 6.84 11.89
CA THR A 15 3.12 5.76 12.23
C THR A 15 4.11 5.49 11.11
N LEU A 16 3.63 5.35 9.87
CA LEU A 16 4.50 5.10 8.71
C LEU A 16 5.40 6.31 8.42
N ASN A 17 4.87 7.53 8.45
CA ASN A 17 5.67 8.74 8.23
C ASN A 17 6.79 8.86 9.28
N GLN A 18 6.49 8.61 10.55
CA GLN A 18 7.48 8.64 11.62
C GLN A 18 8.55 7.55 11.45
N ARG A 19 8.14 6.29 11.20
CA ARG A 19 9.05 5.15 11.03
C ARG A 19 9.95 5.27 9.81
N LEU A 20 9.46 5.93 8.75
CA LEU A 20 10.18 6.09 7.48
C LEU A 20 10.84 7.47 7.34
N ALA A 21 10.86 8.27 8.42
CA ALA A 21 11.43 9.62 8.49
C ALA A 21 10.91 10.56 7.38
N ARG A 22 9.62 10.44 7.03
CA ARG A 22 9.00 11.29 5.99
C ARG A 22 8.58 12.62 6.61
N SER A 23 9.15 13.70 6.11
CA SER A 23 8.81 15.07 6.51
C SER A 23 7.60 15.63 5.74
N GLU A 24 7.32 15.08 4.55
CA GLU A 24 6.25 15.58 3.70
C GLU A 24 4.93 14.88 3.99
N PHE A 25 3.87 15.67 4.05
CA PHE A 25 2.50 15.18 4.19
C PHE A 25 1.97 14.67 2.83
N MET A 26 2.60 13.62 2.30
CA MET A 26 2.11 12.95 1.09
C MET A 26 1.27 11.74 1.48
N PRO A 27 0.00 11.68 1.05
CA PRO A 27 -0.86 10.53 1.28
C PRO A 27 -0.27 9.27 0.66
N PHE A 28 -0.43 8.13 1.34
CA PHE A 28 -0.04 6.84 0.81
C PHE A 28 -0.98 6.38 -0.30
N ALA A 29 -0.46 5.60 -1.24
CA ALA A 29 -1.21 5.05 -2.34
C ALA A 29 -1.93 3.76 -1.94
N PRO A 30 -3.22 3.57 -2.28
CA PRO A 30 -3.84 2.26 -2.21
C PRO A 30 -3.38 1.39 -3.36
N VAL A 31 -3.16 0.09 -3.10
CA VAL A 31 -3.04 -0.94 -4.11
C VAL A 31 -4.28 -1.82 -4.07
N VAL A 32 -4.83 -2.13 -5.23
CA VAL A 32 -6.08 -2.87 -5.40
C VAL A 32 -5.99 -3.84 -6.57
N GLN A 33 -6.78 -4.90 -6.55
CA GLN A 33 -6.96 -5.76 -7.72
C GLN A 33 -7.76 -5.05 -8.81
N VAL A 34 -7.51 -5.40 -10.06
CA VAL A 34 -8.23 -4.83 -11.20
C VAL A 34 -9.75 -5.07 -11.10
N ASP A 35 -10.14 -6.22 -10.56
CA ASP A 35 -11.54 -6.63 -10.39
C ASP A 35 -12.30 -5.78 -9.34
N ASP A 36 -11.59 -5.26 -8.35
CA ASP A 36 -12.16 -4.45 -7.26
C ASP A 36 -12.08 -2.94 -7.53
N ALA A 37 -11.31 -2.52 -8.52
CA ALA A 37 -10.97 -1.11 -8.71
C ALA A 37 -12.21 -0.22 -8.97
N ASP A 38 -13.18 -0.70 -9.75
CA ASP A 38 -14.41 0.04 -10.06
C ASP A 38 -15.37 0.11 -8.86
N GLU A 39 -15.25 -0.81 -7.91
CA GLU A 39 -16.03 -0.77 -6.67
C GLU A 39 -15.52 0.34 -5.73
N LEU A 40 -14.21 0.61 -5.73
CA LEU A 40 -13.60 1.59 -4.83
C LEU A 40 -13.54 2.99 -5.42
N PHE A 41 -13.34 3.10 -6.73
CA PHE A 41 -12.99 4.37 -7.37
C PHE A 41 -13.90 4.69 -8.55
N HIS A 42 -14.03 5.99 -8.85
CA HIS A 42 -14.62 6.47 -10.08
C HIS A 42 -13.56 6.48 -11.18
N ILE A 43 -13.54 5.42 -12.00
CA ILE A 43 -12.51 5.21 -13.02
C ILE A 43 -13.08 5.42 -14.42
N GLN A 44 -12.41 6.22 -15.23
CA GLN A 44 -12.66 6.26 -16.67
C GLN A 44 -11.77 5.23 -17.38
N PRO A 45 -12.22 4.63 -18.48
CA PRO A 45 -11.44 3.63 -19.22
C PRO A 45 -10.02 4.10 -19.61
N SER A 46 -9.89 5.37 -20.00
CA SER A 46 -8.59 6.00 -20.34
C SER A 46 -7.60 6.10 -19.17
N MET A 47 -8.07 6.02 -17.94
CA MET A 47 -7.23 6.13 -16.73
C MET A 47 -6.54 4.82 -16.36
N ARG A 48 -7.12 3.65 -16.75
CA ARG A 48 -6.71 2.33 -16.23
C ARG A 48 -5.23 2.04 -16.43
N TYR A 49 -4.67 2.35 -17.61
CA TYR A 49 -3.25 2.11 -17.87
C TYR A 49 -2.35 2.91 -16.93
N ALA A 50 -2.61 4.20 -16.76
CA ALA A 50 -1.83 5.08 -15.89
C ALA A 50 -1.96 4.70 -14.40
N MET A 51 -3.12 4.17 -13.98
CA MET A 51 -3.36 3.70 -12.62
C MET A 51 -2.49 2.49 -12.23
N ARG A 52 -1.94 1.74 -13.17
CA ARG A 52 -0.99 0.66 -12.88
C ARG A 52 0.30 1.17 -12.25
N PHE A 53 0.61 2.45 -12.42
CA PHE A 53 1.87 3.08 -12.04
C PHE A 53 1.73 4.20 -11.00
N MET A 54 0.57 4.32 -10.35
CA MET A 54 0.31 5.37 -9.34
C MET A 54 0.55 6.80 -9.87
N THR A 55 0.26 7.08 -11.15
CA THR A 55 0.58 8.35 -11.80
C THR A 55 -0.58 9.34 -11.89
N ILE A 56 -1.79 8.88 -11.56
CA ILE A 56 -3.00 9.71 -11.57
C ILE A 56 -3.83 9.51 -10.32
N THR A 57 -4.64 10.52 -9.99
CA THR A 57 -5.63 10.46 -8.91
C THR A 57 -7.02 10.25 -9.49
N CYS A 58 -7.89 9.62 -8.71
CA CYS A 58 -9.31 9.47 -9.01
C CYS A 58 -10.13 9.60 -7.72
N ARG A 59 -11.41 9.94 -7.85
CA ARG A 59 -12.31 10.06 -6.71
C ARG A 59 -12.61 8.69 -6.11
N VAL A 60 -12.51 8.60 -4.78
CA VAL A 60 -12.95 7.43 -4.02
C VAL A 60 -14.47 7.44 -3.94
N ARG A 61 -15.12 6.29 -4.05
CA ARG A 61 -16.58 6.21 -3.85
C ARG A 61 -16.92 6.42 -2.39
N ASP A 62 -17.97 7.16 -2.11
CA ASP A 62 -18.35 7.61 -0.77
C ASP A 62 -18.50 6.43 0.22
N ALA A 63 -19.01 5.29 -0.24
CA ALA A 63 -19.14 4.07 0.57
C ALA A 63 -17.79 3.52 1.11
N TRP A 64 -16.68 3.88 0.47
CA TRP A 64 -15.35 3.40 0.82
C TRP A 64 -14.50 4.42 1.59
N CYS A 65 -14.85 5.72 1.54
CA CYS A 65 -14.05 6.75 2.19
C CYS A 65 -13.82 6.48 3.69
N ALA A 66 -14.84 6.02 4.41
CA ALA A 66 -14.74 5.70 5.83
C ALA A 66 -14.12 4.32 6.11
N ARG A 67 -14.05 3.43 5.11
CA ARG A 67 -13.51 2.08 5.27
C ARG A 67 -12.00 1.99 5.00
N ILE A 68 -11.48 2.89 4.17
CA ILE A 68 -10.05 2.96 3.81
C ILE A 68 -9.47 4.36 4.02
N PRO A 69 -9.73 5.01 5.19
CA PRO A 69 -9.44 6.43 5.40
C PRO A 69 -7.95 6.78 5.27
N ALA A 70 -7.05 5.83 5.47
CA ALA A 70 -5.60 6.09 5.40
C ALA A 70 -5.08 6.37 3.98
N VAL A 71 -5.86 6.09 2.94
CA VAL A 71 -5.47 6.29 1.54
C VAL A 71 -6.38 7.28 0.81
N VAL A 72 -7.31 7.92 1.53
CA VAL A 72 -8.19 8.94 1.00
C VAL A 72 -7.59 10.31 1.30
N HIS A 73 -7.41 11.12 0.26
CA HIS A 73 -6.93 12.48 0.39
C HIS A 73 -8.03 13.40 0.96
N VAL A 74 -7.66 14.57 1.44
CA VAL A 74 -8.60 15.55 2.03
C VAL A 74 -9.69 16.01 1.05
N ASP A 75 -9.41 15.92 -0.26
CA ASP A 75 -10.37 16.25 -1.33
C ASP A 75 -11.25 15.05 -1.78
N GLY A 76 -11.13 13.89 -1.09
CA GLY A 76 -11.86 12.67 -1.40
C GLY A 76 -11.31 11.89 -2.59
N THR A 77 -10.10 12.19 -3.04
CA THR A 77 -9.40 11.42 -4.08
C THR A 77 -8.42 10.42 -3.47
N ALA A 78 -7.92 9.51 -4.30
CA ALA A 78 -6.79 8.63 -4.01
C ALA A 78 -5.92 8.47 -5.25
N ARG A 79 -4.68 8.00 -5.07
CA ARG A 79 -3.73 7.71 -6.17
C ARG A 79 -3.48 6.20 -6.24
N PRO A 80 -4.42 5.42 -6.76
CA PRO A 80 -4.36 3.98 -6.70
C PRO A 80 -3.30 3.37 -7.63
N GLN A 81 -2.87 2.16 -7.23
CA GLN A 81 -2.18 1.21 -8.09
C GLN A 81 -3.12 0.02 -8.36
N ILE A 82 -3.37 -0.26 -9.63
CA ILE A 82 -4.14 -1.44 -10.06
C ILE A 82 -3.19 -2.59 -10.37
N ILE A 83 -3.47 -3.76 -9.80
CA ILE A 83 -2.72 -4.99 -10.00
C ILE A 83 -3.56 -5.98 -10.83
N GLU A 84 -2.96 -6.50 -11.89
CA GLU A 84 -3.50 -7.58 -12.72
C GLU A 84 -2.78 -8.89 -12.35
N ARG A 85 -3.52 -9.99 -12.27
CA ARG A 85 -2.98 -11.30 -11.89
C ARG A 85 -1.84 -11.75 -12.79
N ASP A 86 -2.00 -11.59 -14.11
CA ASP A 86 -1.02 -12.03 -15.10
C ASP A 86 0.32 -11.29 -15.01
N LEU A 87 0.31 -10.08 -14.46
CA LEU A 87 1.50 -9.25 -14.36
C LEU A 87 2.22 -9.40 -13.01
N ASN A 88 1.49 -9.65 -11.94
CA ASN A 88 2.05 -9.84 -10.60
C ASN A 88 1.17 -10.78 -9.77
N PRO A 89 1.24 -12.10 -10.01
CA PRO A 89 0.37 -13.07 -9.37
C PRO A 89 0.55 -13.11 -7.85
N LEU A 90 1.77 -13.04 -7.34
CA LEU A 90 2.02 -13.05 -5.89
C LEU A 90 1.35 -11.87 -5.20
N TYR A 91 1.47 -10.67 -5.76
CA TYR A 91 0.87 -9.48 -5.16
C TYR A 91 -0.66 -9.53 -5.24
N PHE A 92 -1.18 -10.04 -6.36
CA PHE A 92 -2.61 -10.26 -6.53
C PHE A 92 -3.16 -11.23 -5.46
N ASP A 93 -2.45 -12.33 -5.19
CA ASP A 93 -2.84 -13.32 -4.18
C ASP A 93 -2.79 -12.74 -2.75
N ILE A 94 -1.79 -11.92 -2.43
CA ILE A 94 -1.74 -11.19 -1.15
C ILE A 94 -2.98 -10.31 -0.96
N LEU A 95 -3.40 -9.59 -2.00
CA LEU A 95 -4.62 -8.76 -1.94
C LEU A 95 -5.88 -9.62 -1.79
N THR A 96 -5.95 -10.77 -2.46
CA THR A 96 -7.07 -11.72 -2.33
C THR A 96 -7.21 -12.21 -0.88
N GLU A 97 -6.10 -12.66 -0.28
CA GLU A 97 -6.10 -13.15 1.10
C GLU A 97 -6.43 -12.03 2.10
N PHE A 98 -5.86 -10.86 1.92
CA PHE A 98 -6.18 -9.70 2.77
C PHE A 98 -7.67 -9.34 2.70
N LYS A 99 -8.25 -9.30 1.51
CA LYS A 99 -9.68 -9.07 1.31
C LYS A 99 -10.53 -10.14 1.99
N THR A 100 -10.14 -11.41 1.86
CA THR A 100 -10.84 -12.53 2.49
C THR A 100 -10.85 -12.42 4.01
N LEU A 101 -9.72 -12.04 4.61
CA LEU A 101 -9.57 -11.93 6.05
C LEU A 101 -10.21 -10.68 6.65
N THR A 102 -10.26 -9.58 5.91
CA THR A 102 -10.63 -8.26 6.47
C THR A 102 -11.88 -7.65 5.84
N GLY A 103 -12.32 -8.13 4.69
CA GLY A 103 -13.37 -7.51 3.89
C GLY A 103 -12.93 -6.19 3.22
N LEU A 104 -11.62 -5.87 3.22
CA LEU A 104 -11.08 -4.67 2.59
C LEU A 104 -10.30 -5.04 1.32
N PRO A 105 -10.70 -4.57 0.13
CA PRO A 105 -10.07 -4.90 -1.13
C PRO A 105 -8.86 -4.01 -1.47
N ALA A 106 -8.28 -3.35 -0.49
CA ALA A 106 -7.15 -2.44 -0.67
C ALA A 106 -6.12 -2.58 0.45
N LEU A 107 -4.84 -2.39 0.10
CA LEU A 107 -3.74 -2.19 1.04
C LEU A 107 -3.09 -0.83 0.77
N ILE A 108 -2.44 -0.24 1.78
CA ILE A 108 -1.44 0.81 1.56
C ILE A 108 -0.25 0.16 0.85
N ASN A 109 0.27 0.83 -0.18
CA ASN A 109 1.53 0.48 -0.82
C ASN A 109 2.47 1.68 -0.85
N THR A 110 3.67 1.50 -0.29
CA THR A 110 4.75 2.48 -0.38
C THR A 110 6.08 1.79 -0.64
N SER A 111 7.07 2.52 -1.15
CA SER A 111 8.41 2.00 -1.36
C SER A 111 9.07 1.61 -0.04
N PHE A 112 9.86 0.53 -0.07
CA PHE A 112 10.60 0.08 1.10
C PHE A 112 11.94 0.80 1.21
N ASN A 113 11.89 2.02 1.73
CA ASN A 113 13.05 2.88 1.98
C ASN A 113 12.70 3.89 3.08
N VAL A 114 13.73 4.46 3.69
CA VAL A 114 13.61 5.71 4.43
C VAL A 114 13.53 6.85 3.42
N HIS A 115 12.89 7.96 3.79
CA HIS A 115 12.75 9.12 2.93
C HIS A 115 14.12 9.57 2.38
N GLU A 116 14.17 9.90 1.10
CA GLU A 116 15.39 10.30 0.36
C GLU A 116 16.48 9.21 0.23
N GLN A 117 16.26 8.01 0.77
CA GLN A 117 17.19 6.89 0.58
C GLN A 117 16.73 5.98 -0.57
N PRO A 118 17.64 5.23 -1.20
CA PRO A 118 17.29 4.22 -2.19
C PRO A 118 16.38 3.15 -1.61
N ILE A 119 15.54 2.54 -2.46
CA ILE A 119 14.77 1.36 -2.08
C ILE A 119 15.75 0.24 -1.68
N ILE A 120 15.51 -0.39 -0.53
CA ILE A 120 16.35 -1.48 -0.02
C ILE A 120 16.63 -2.53 -1.10
N ASN A 121 17.83 -3.07 -1.11
CA ASN A 121 18.30 -3.96 -2.15
C ASN A 121 18.88 -5.27 -1.64
N THR A 122 19.25 -5.35 -0.37
CA THR A 122 19.89 -6.53 0.22
C THR A 122 19.08 -7.11 1.38
N PRO A 123 19.31 -8.40 1.74
CA PRO A 123 18.71 -8.99 2.95
C PRO A 123 19.12 -8.27 4.23
N GLU A 124 20.38 -7.78 4.31
CA GLU A 124 20.91 -7.07 5.46
C GLU A 124 20.15 -5.78 5.71
N GLU A 125 19.78 -5.05 4.66
CA GLU A 125 18.94 -3.85 4.76
C GLU A 125 17.52 -4.18 5.26
N CYS A 126 16.98 -5.34 4.87
CA CYS A 126 15.69 -5.83 5.40
C CYS A 126 15.80 -6.13 6.90
N VAL A 127 16.87 -6.78 7.34
CA VAL A 127 17.12 -7.08 8.75
C VAL A 127 17.31 -5.78 9.54
N ALA A 128 18.08 -4.83 9.03
CA ALA A 128 18.26 -3.52 9.65
C ALA A 128 16.92 -2.79 9.83
N ALA A 129 16.06 -2.79 8.81
CA ALA A 129 14.73 -2.17 8.90
C ALA A 129 13.83 -2.83 9.95
N LEU A 130 13.98 -4.15 10.16
CA LEU A 130 13.24 -4.89 11.19
C LEU A 130 13.78 -4.56 12.59
N LEU A 131 15.11 -4.53 12.77
CA LEU A 131 15.76 -4.17 14.03
C LEU A 131 15.46 -2.72 14.46
N ASP A 132 15.47 -1.81 13.50
CA ASP A 132 15.13 -0.40 13.69
C ASP A 132 13.61 -0.15 13.88
N ARG A 133 12.79 -1.20 13.88
CA ARG A 133 11.32 -1.10 14.01
C ARG A 133 10.66 -0.24 12.92
N ARG A 134 11.26 -0.14 11.73
CA ARG A 134 10.67 0.53 10.57
C ARG A 134 9.48 -0.25 10.01
N VAL A 135 9.56 -1.58 10.11
CA VAL A 135 8.50 -2.53 9.77
C VAL A 135 8.31 -3.53 10.91
N ASP A 136 7.12 -4.09 11.03
CA ASP A 136 6.81 -5.10 12.05
C ASP A 136 7.19 -6.50 11.58
N TYR A 137 7.10 -6.74 10.26
CA TYR A 137 7.41 -8.01 9.62
C TYR A 137 8.15 -7.79 8.32
N VAL A 138 9.02 -8.72 7.97
CA VAL A 138 9.62 -8.86 6.63
C VAL A 138 9.15 -10.18 6.05
N ALA A 139 8.41 -10.12 4.96
CA ALA A 139 7.96 -11.30 4.22
C ALA A 139 8.82 -11.54 2.98
N THR A 140 9.22 -12.77 2.77
CA THR A 140 9.92 -13.26 1.58
C THR A 140 9.11 -14.38 0.93
N ALA A 141 9.54 -14.87 -0.22
CA ALA A 141 8.90 -16.03 -0.86
C ALA A 141 8.96 -17.32 -0.02
N ARG A 142 9.79 -17.37 1.04
CA ARG A 142 10.04 -18.59 1.83
C ARG A 142 9.66 -18.48 3.29
N ALA A 143 9.65 -17.27 3.86
CA ALA A 143 9.48 -17.08 5.30
C ALA A 143 9.00 -15.67 5.62
N ILE A 144 8.38 -15.55 6.80
CA ILE A 144 8.05 -14.28 7.45
C ILE A 144 8.95 -14.14 8.67
N TYR A 145 9.58 -12.99 8.81
CA TYR A 145 10.47 -12.66 9.91
C TYR A 145 9.84 -11.54 10.73
N GLN A 146 9.97 -11.64 12.04
CA GLN A 146 9.61 -10.59 12.99
C GLN A 146 10.72 -10.42 14.01
N TYR A 147 10.76 -9.26 14.65
CA TYR A 147 11.65 -9.06 15.78
C TYR A 147 11.10 -9.80 17.00
N CYS A 148 11.88 -10.72 17.58
CA CYS A 148 11.57 -11.32 18.89
C CYS A 148 12.21 -10.47 20.00
N GLN A 149 11.41 -10.11 20.99
CA GLN A 149 11.90 -9.47 22.23
C GLN A 149 12.63 -10.48 23.09
#